data_205be4a7bf8c6b9eed941b7929a9f0c7
#
_entry.id   205be4a7bf8c6b9eed941b7929a9f0c7
#
_cell.length_a   1.000
_cell.length_b   1.000
_cell.length_c   1.000
_cell.angle_alpha   90.00
_cell.angle_beta   90.00
_cell.angle_gamma   90.00
#
_symmetry.space_group_name_H-M   'P 1'
#
loop_
_entity.id
_entity.type
_entity.pdbx_description
1 polymer ?
#
loop_
_entity_poly.entity_id
_entity_poly.type
_entity_poly.pdbx_seq_one_letter_code
_entity_poly.pdbx_strand_id
1 'polypeptide(L)'
;MKDHIAVMAGLGAATLIMAWLPSVSKKIKISYPILLLLIGAVLFYLGVPLLWPDPFWPDQWLLYISEAIVIISLMGAGLKIGKNYSIKDWKIPFRLILITMPLTMIAVYFLASEFLLMSIPASILLAAALAPTDPVLAAEVQINDASSDKNNAVEFSLTAEAGINDGLAFPFIFLAVLIADSKLELSHWFLDKFLLKIFIGCLIGYIIGTSVGYLIERLPRIRGISNPHGFVSLSITFMTYGIAELLHGYGFLAVFIAALSIRYREEVEGSIKEKMHDFVEEMEKLLLVIWILIFGGSLLNGILNIASWKGAVFAGIFVLVIRPVAGYLGLWKSNLNGIQKLAISFCGIRGIGSIFYLSWAFLQSDRFVEKNIIYSVAAFVILFSIVIHGLTVPWIMQRVNKD
;
A
#
# COMPACT_ATOMS: atom_id res chain seq x y z
N MET A 1 -20.14 -27.46 0.07
CA MET A 1 -20.95 -26.92 -1.04
C MET A 1 -21.82 -25.73 -0.63
N LYS A 2 -22.53 -25.77 0.53
CA LYS A 2 -23.33 -24.61 1.01
C LYS A 2 -22.44 -23.40 1.35
N ASP A 3 -21.27 -23.60 1.93
CA ASP A 3 -20.35 -22.50 2.33
C ASP A 3 -19.80 -21.74 1.12
N HIS A 4 -19.45 -22.44 0.03
CA HIS A 4 -19.03 -21.80 -1.22
C HIS A 4 -20.13 -20.90 -1.81
N ILE A 5 -21.40 -21.35 -1.77
CA ILE A 5 -22.54 -20.55 -2.26
C ILE A 5 -22.74 -19.32 -1.38
N ALA A 6 -22.61 -19.45 -0.04
CA ALA A 6 -22.70 -18.33 0.89
C ALA A 6 -21.57 -17.31 0.66
N VAL A 7 -20.34 -17.76 0.39
CA VAL A 7 -19.22 -16.88 0.03
C VAL A 7 -19.51 -16.11 -1.25
N MET A 8 -20.01 -16.77 -2.29
CA MET A 8 -20.38 -16.10 -3.55
C MET A 8 -21.48 -15.06 -3.35
N ALA A 9 -22.53 -15.39 -2.58
CA ALA A 9 -23.59 -14.44 -2.26
C ALA A 9 -23.09 -13.26 -1.44
N GLY A 10 -22.21 -13.52 -0.45
CA GLY A 10 -21.60 -12.49 0.37
C GLY A 10 -20.71 -11.53 -0.43
N LEU A 11 -19.89 -12.07 -1.34
CA LEU A 11 -19.07 -11.26 -2.24
C LEU A 11 -19.94 -10.42 -3.18
N GLY A 12 -21.00 -10.98 -3.75
CA GLY A 12 -21.93 -10.23 -4.59
C GLY A 12 -22.63 -9.10 -3.83
N ALA A 13 -23.06 -9.35 -2.59
CA ALA A 13 -23.66 -8.31 -1.73
C ALA A 13 -22.65 -7.22 -1.36
N ALA A 14 -21.41 -7.59 -1.02
CA ALA A 14 -20.35 -6.65 -0.67
C ALA A 14 -19.97 -5.73 -1.84
N THR A 15 -19.84 -6.30 -3.05
CA THR A 15 -19.56 -5.51 -4.25
C THR A 15 -20.73 -4.60 -4.63
N LEU A 16 -21.96 -5.06 -4.44
CA LEU A 16 -23.15 -4.23 -4.66
C LEU A 16 -23.19 -3.05 -3.69
N ILE A 17 -22.91 -3.27 -2.42
CA ILE A 17 -22.83 -2.21 -1.40
C ILE A 17 -21.76 -1.18 -1.81
N MET A 18 -20.63 -1.61 -2.34
CA MET A 18 -19.54 -0.73 -2.76
C MET A 18 -19.96 0.28 -3.83
N ALA A 19 -20.95 -0.03 -4.67
CA ALA A 19 -21.44 0.90 -5.68
C ALA A 19 -21.97 2.23 -5.09
N TRP A 20 -22.51 2.19 -3.86
CA TRP A 20 -23.05 3.38 -3.18
C TRP A 20 -22.25 3.84 -1.96
N LEU A 21 -21.42 2.96 -1.41
CA LEU A 21 -20.70 3.21 -0.16
C LEU A 21 -19.84 4.49 -0.18
N PRO A 22 -19.09 4.82 -1.25
CA PRO A 22 -18.33 6.07 -1.33
C PRO A 22 -19.23 7.33 -1.27
N SER A 23 -20.42 7.26 -1.87
CA SER A 23 -21.40 8.35 -1.81
C SER A 23 -21.99 8.54 -0.41
N VAL A 24 -22.28 7.44 0.27
CA VAL A 24 -22.74 7.44 1.67
C VAL A 24 -21.63 7.97 2.57
N SER A 25 -20.41 7.48 2.43
CA SER A 25 -19.21 7.94 3.14
C SER A 25 -19.02 9.45 3.08
N LYS A 26 -19.08 10.02 1.88
CA LYS A 26 -19.00 11.48 1.69
C LYS A 26 -20.10 12.25 2.44
N LYS A 27 -21.32 11.71 2.50
CA LYS A 27 -22.45 12.33 3.19
C LYS A 27 -22.32 12.32 4.72
N ILE A 28 -21.84 11.19 5.27
CA ILE A 28 -21.66 11.04 6.72
C ILE A 28 -20.29 11.51 7.22
N LYS A 29 -19.37 11.87 6.29
CA LYS A 29 -17.99 12.31 6.58
C LYS A 29 -17.15 11.29 7.35
N ILE A 30 -17.38 10.01 7.11
CA ILE A 30 -16.63 8.88 7.66
C ILE A 30 -16.11 8.07 6.47
N SER A 31 -14.83 7.71 6.48
CA SER A 31 -14.22 6.92 5.42
C SER A 31 -14.90 5.54 5.26
N TYR A 32 -15.18 5.13 4.03
CA TYR A 32 -15.87 3.85 3.74
C TYR A 32 -15.11 2.60 4.23
N PRO A 33 -13.79 2.56 4.34
CA PRO A 33 -13.07 1.44 4.97
C PRO A 33 -13.53 1.13 6.39
N ILE A 34 -13.89 2.15 7.21
CA ILE A 34 -14.44 1.92 8.55
C ILE A 34 -15.76 1.15 8.47
N LEU A 35 -16.63 1.54 7.55
CA LEU A 35 -17.93 0.88 7.37
C LEU A 35 -17.77 -0.58 6.94
N LEU A 36 -16.86 -0.85 6.01
CA LEU A 36 -16.54 -2.21 5.57
C LEU A 36 -15.95 -3.06 6.69
N LEU A 37 -15.06 -2.49 7.50
CA LEU A 37 -14.47 -3.16 8.66
C LEU A 37 -15.56 -3.56 9.67
N LEU A 38 -16.50 -2.67 9.97
CA LEU A 38 -17.63 -2.96 10.85
C LEU A 38 -18.54 -4.04 10.25
N ILE A 39 -18.83 -3.99 8.95
CA ILE A 39 -19.62 -5.02 8.27
C ILE A 39 -18.90 -6.37 8.37
N GLY A 40 -17.60 -6.45 8.13
CA GLY A 40 -16.80 -7.67 8.29
C GLY A 40 -16.88 -8.24 9.71
N ALA A 41 -16.73 -7.40 10.73
CA ALA A 41 -16.87 -7.79 12.12
C ALA A 41 -18.28 -8.33 12.44
N VAL A 42 -19.33 -7.69 11.95
CA VAL A 42 -20.72 -8.15 12.12
C VAL A 42 -20.96 -9.48 11.40
N LEU A 43 -20.47 -9.65 10.18
CA LEU A 43 -20.59 -10.91 9.44
C LEU A 43 -19.93 -12.08 10.18
N PHE A 44 -18.74 -11.84 10.74
CA PHE A 44 -18.07 -12.84 11.57
C PHE A 44 -18.89 -13.16 12.82
N TYR A 45 -19.40 -12.16 13.55
CA TYR A 45 -20.21 -12.34 14.75
C TYR A 45 -21.51 -13.12 14.47
N LEU A 46 -22.12 -12.93 13.29
CA LEU A 46 -23.32 -13.66 12.85
C LEU A 46 -23.00 -15.08 12.36
N GLY A 47 -21.74 -15.52 12.38
CA GLY A 47 -21.34 -16.85 11.94
C GLY A 47 -21.46 -17.08 10.44
N VAL A 48 -21.38 -16.02 9.62
CA VAL A 48 -21.36 -16.16 8.15
C VAL A 48 -20.10 -16.90 7.76
N PRO A 49 -20.18 -18.02 7.00
CA PRO A 49 -19.03 -18.84 6.65
C PRO A 49 -18.21 -18.21 5.52
N LEU A 50 -17.54 -17.09 5.79
CA LEU A 50 -16.51 -16.53 4.92
C LEU A 50 -15.17 -17.23 5.22
N LEU A 51 -14.21 -17.05 4.30
CA LEU A 51 -12.85 -17.55 4.48
C LEU A 51 -12.12 -16.65 5.51
N TRP A 52 -12.42 -16.87 6.79
CA TRP A 52 -11.71 -16.14 7.85
C TRP A 52 -10.30 -16.72 7.97
N PRO A 53 -9.23 -15.90 7.79
CA PRO A 53 -7.87 -16.39 7.93
C PRO A 53 -7.62 -16.78 9.38
N ASP A 54 -6.85 -17.87 9.55
CA ASP A 54 -6.31 -18.19 10.86
C ASP A 54 -5.36 -17.07 11.29
N PRO A 55 -5.58 -16.44 12.45
CA PRO A 55 -4.73 -15.37 12.92
C PRO A 55 -3.28 -15.81 13.19
N PHE A 56 -3.03 -17.13 13.27
CA PHE A 56 -1.73 -17.72 13.62
C PHE A 56 -1.00 -18.34 12.43
N TRP A 57 -1.73 -18.66 11.35
CA TRP A 57 -1.17 -19.29 10.15
C TRP A 57 -1.68 -18.53 8.93
N PRO A 58 -0.88 -17.61 8.37
CA PRO A 58 -1.26 -16.95 7.13
C PRO A 58 -1.30 -18.00 6.02
N ASP A 59 -2.49 -18.29 5.56
CA ASP A 59 -2.68 -19.15 4.41
C ASP A 59 -1.99 -18.56 3.17
N GLN A 60 -1.43 -19.39 2.32
CA GLN A 60 -0.79 -18.94 1.07
C GLN A 60 -1.72 -18.09 0.21
N TRP A 61 -3.04 -18.35 0.24
CA TRP A 61 -4.01 -17.54 -0.48
C TRP A 61 -4.04 -16.07 0.00
N LEU A 62 -3.87 -15.83 1.31
CA LEU A 62 -3.83 -14.47 1.86
C LEU A 62 -2.60 -13.71 1.34
N LEU A 63 -1.46 -14.39 1.22
CA LEU A 63 -0.26 -13.83 0.60
C LEU A 63 -0.54 -13.41 -0.85
N TYR A 64 -1.04 -14.34 -1.69
CA TYR A 64 -1.26 -14.07 -3.12
C TYR A 64 -2.32 -13.01 -3.38
N ILE A 65 -3.40 -12.97 -2.60
CA ILE A 65 -4.40 -11.91 -2.70
C ILE A 65 -3.82 -10.58 -2.27
N SER A 66 -3.09 -10.53 -1.15
CA SER A 66 -2.44 -9.29 -0.68
C SER A 66 -1.43 -8.77 -1.70
N GLU A 67 -0.64 -9.66 -2.30
CA GLU A 67 0.30 -9.35 -3.36
C GLU A 67 -0.42 -8.74 -4.58
N ALA A 68 -1.47 -9.40 -5.06
CA ALA A 68 -2.25 -8.92 -6.20
C ALA A 68 -2.87 -7.54 -5.95
N ILE A 69 -3.39 -7.30 -4.74
CA ILE A 69 -3.95 -5.99 -4.36
C ILE A 69 -2.86 -4.92 -4.39
N VAL A 70 -1.71 -5.18 -3.79
CA VAL A 70 -0.62 -4.20 -3.73
C VAL A 70 -0.11 -3.85 -5.14
N ILE A 71 0.13 -4.84 -6.02
CA ILE A 71 0.63 -4.54 -7.37
C ILE A 71 -0.39 -3.81 -8.24
N ILE A 72 -1.69 -4.13 -8.12
CA ILE A 72 -2.75 -3.42 -8.84
C ILE A 72 -2.83 -1.97 -8.37
N SER A 73 -2.75 -1.75 -7.07
CA SER A 73 -2.79 -0.42 -6.45
C SER A 73 -1.56 0.44 -6.81
N LEU A 74 -0.38 -0.17 -6.93
CA LEU A 74 0.83 0.52 -7.41
C LEU A 74 0.71 0.96 -8.88
N MET A 75 0.08 0.15 -9.74
CA MET A 75 -0.27 0.54 -11.10
C MET A 75 -1.22 1.75 -11.06
N GLY A 76 -2.28 1.71 -10.23
CA GLY A 76 -3.22 2.80 -10.04
C GLY A 76 -2.53 4.09 -9.58
N ALA A 77 -1.70 4.00 -8.54
CA ALA A 77 -0.95 5.14 -8.00
C ALA A 77 -0.03 5.78 -9.05
N GLY A 78 0.68 4.98 -9.85
CA GLY A 78 1.55 5.48 -10.92
C GLY A 78 0.77 6.15 -12.05
N LEU A 79 -0.39 5.60 -12.45
CA LEU A 79 -1.24 6.18 -13.47
C LEU A 79 -1.92 7.49 -13.03
N LYS A 80 -2.09 7.73 -11.73
CA LYS A 80 -2.61 9.00 -11.17
C LYS A 80 -1.62 10.16 -11.33
N ILE A 81 -0.31 9.90 -11.28
CA ILE A 81 0.72 10.94 -11.31
C ILE A 81 0.90 11.46 -12.73
N GLY A 82 0.27 12.59 -13.03
CA GLY A 82 0.34 13.24 -14.35
C GLY A 82 1.61 14.08 -14.55
N LYS A 83 1.76 14.64 -15.77
CA LYS A 83 2.88 15.51 -16.18
C LYS A 83 2.96 16.87 -15.51
N ASN A 84 1.89 17.30 -14.86
CA ASN A 84 1.84 18.59 -14.18
C ASN A 84 2.85 18.72 -13.05
N TYR A 85 3.46 17.59 -12.63
CA TYR A 85 4.46 17.55 -11.57
C TYR A 85 5.88 17.57 -12.15
N SER A 86 6.61 18.62 -11.87
CA SER A 86 8.01 18.82 -12.29
C SER A 86 8.98 18.02 -11.42
N ILE A 87 10.22 17.84 -11.88
CA ILE A 87 11.30 17.24 -11.09
C ILE A 87 11.47 17.90 -9.70
N LYS A 88 11.14 19.20 -9.60
CA LYS A 88 11.21 19.93 -8.32
C LYS A 88 10.18 19.43 -7.31
N ASP A 89 9.02 19.01 -7.78
CA ASP A 89 7.93 18.52 -6.92
C ASP A 89 8.30 17.18 -6.27
N TRP A 90 9.08 16.34 -6.97
CA TRP A 90 9.59 15.07 -6.45
C TRP A 90 10.52 15.21 -5.23
N LYS A 91 11.01 16.42 -4.94
CA LYS A 91 11.81 16.65 -3.72
C LYS A 91 11.07 16.28 -2.44
N ILE A 92 9.75 16.47 -2.41
CA ILE A 92 8.95 16.15 -1.21
C ILE A 92 8.83 14.63 -1.04
N PRO A 93 8.36 13.85 -2.03
CA PRO A 93 8.35 12.38 -1.95
C PRO A 93 9.73 11.79 -1.60
N PHE A 94 10.80 12.26 -2.23
CA PHE A 94 12.16 11.78 -1.90
C PHE A 94 12.57 12.07 -0.46
N ARG A 95 12.15 13.20 0.13
CA ARG A 95 12.39 13.45 1.56
C ARG A 95 11.59 12.49 2.46
N LEU A 96 10.36 12.17 2.08
CA LEU A 96 9.56 11.19 2.82
C LEU A 96 10.20 9.80 2.79
N ILE A 97 10.75 9.41 1.66
CA ILE A 97 11.40 8.11 1.50
C ILE A 97 12.78 8.07 2.16
N LEU A 98 13.62 9.09 1.94
CA LEU A 98 15.01 9.06 2.39
C LEU A 98 15.20 9.51 3.84
N ILE A 99 14.25 10.23 4.42
CA ILE A 99 14.33 10.74 5.80
C ILE A 99 13.21 10.18 6.66
N THR A 100 11.94 10.37 6.26
CA THR A 100 10.80 9.97 7.09
C THR A 100 10.71 8.46 7.25
N MET A 101 10.85 7.69 6.16
CA MET A 101 10.78 6.24 6.21
C MET A 101 11.88 5.63 7.12
N PRO A 102 13.18 5.94 6.97
CA PRO A 102 14.21 5.47 7.89
C PRO A 102 14.01 5.90 9.34
N LEU A 103 13.62 7.16 9.59
CA LEU A 103 13.33 7.63 10.95
C LEU A 103 12.16 6.86 11.58
N THR A 104 11.11 6.60 10.80
CA THR A 104 9.97 5.77 11.24
C THR A 104 10.44 4.36 11.57
N MET A 105 11.24 3.74 10.71
CA MET A 105 11.77 2.39 10.94
C MET A 105 12.64 2.32 12.19
N ILE A 106 13.53 3.28 12.40
CA ILE A 106 14.40 3.35 13.60
C ILE A 106 13.54 3.48 14.86
N ALA A 107 12.55 4.38 14.85
CA ALA A 107 11.67 4.58 16.00
C ALA A 107 10.82 3.33 16.30
N VAL A 108 10.30 2.65 15.27
CA VAL A 108 9.54 1.40 15.41
C VAL A 108 10.44 0.28 15.93
N TYR A 109 11.67 0.16 15.42
CA TYR A 109 12.63 -0.81 15.90
C TYR A 109 12.85 -0.68 17.42
N PHE A 110 13.16 0.53 17.91
CA PHE A 110 13.36 0.75 19.34
C PHE A 110 12.07 0.54 20.15
N LEU A 111 10.92 0.95 19.65
CA LEU A 111 9.66 0.70 20.33
C LEU A 111 9.35 -0.80 20.41
N ALA A 112 9.65 -1.57 19.36
CA ALA A 112 9.46 -3.03 19.35
C ALA A 112 10.45 -3.75 20.28
N SER A 113 11.74 -3.39 20.23
CA SER A 113 12.78 -4.03 21.06
C SER A 113 12.62 -3.71 22.56
N GLU A 114 12.37 -2.46 22.91
CA GLU A 114 12.35 -2.03 24.31
C GLU A 114 10.98 -2.22 24.99
N PHE A 115 9.89 -1.90 24.29
CA PHE A 115 8.55 -1.98 24.88
C PHE A 115 7.90 -3.34 24.73
N LEU A 116 8.05 -3.99 23.56
CA LEU A 116 7.51 -5.33 23.32
C LEU A 116 8.52 -6.45 23.61
N LEU A 117 9.78 -6.09 23.88
CA LEU A 117 10.89 -7.03 24.16
C LEU A 117 11.12 -8.06 23.03
N MET A 118 10.94 -7.59 21.79
CA MET A 118 11.15 -8.41 20.60
C MET A 118 12.63 -8.58 20.27
N SER A 119 12.97 -9.71 19.66
CA SER A 119 14.31 -9.95 19.12
C SER A 119 14.68 -8.95 18.02
N ILE A 120 15.98 -8.79 17.77
CA ILE A 120 16.48 -7.88 16.72
C ILE A 120 15.82 -8.13 15.35
N PRO A 121 15.81 -9.39 14.82
CA PRO A 121 15.18 -9.64 13.51
C PRO A 121 13.69 -9.37 13.52
N ALA A 122 12.97 -9.70 14.60
CA ALA A 122 11.53 -9.42 14.73
C ALA A 122 11.24 -7.91 14.74
N SER A 123 12.05 -7.14 15.47
CA SER A 123 11.93 -5.67 15.55
C SER A 123 12.21 -5.00 14.21
N ILE A 124 13.22 -5.47 13.46
CA ILE A 124 13.53 -4.98 12.10
C ILE A 124 12.41 -5.35 11.13
N LEU A 125 11.89 -6.59 11.20
CA LEU A 125 10.80 -7.05 10.35
C LEU A 125 9.55 -6.20 10.56
N LEU A 126 9.14 -6.00 11.83
CA LEU A 126 7.98 -5.16 12.15
C LEU A 126 8.19 -3.72 11.68
N ALA A 127 9.38 -3.15 11.88
CA ALA A 127 9.72 -1.81 11.43
C ALA A 127 9.64 -1.68 9.90
N ALA A 128 10.18 -2.64 9.16
CA ALA A 128 10.15 -2.66 7.70
C ALA A 128 8.74 -2.87 7.16
N ALA A 129 7.94 -3.76 7.75
CA ALA A 129 6.57 -4.04 7.33
C ALA A 129 5.60 -2.88 7.62
N LEU A 130 5.87 -2.09 8.65
CA LEU A 130 5.07 -0.90 8.99
C LEU A 130 5.60 0.39 8.37
N ALA A 131 6.72 0.37 7.65
CA ALA A 131 7.29 1.58 7.04
C ALA A 131 6.50 2.07 5.83
N PRO A 132 6.03 1.22 4.88
CA PRO A 132 5.26 1.66 3.74
C PRO A 132 3.88 2.20 4.09
N THR A 133 3.39 3.13 3.26
CA THR A 133 2.02 3.67 3.33
C THR A 133 1.16 2.99 2.27
N ASP A 134 -0.05 2.62 2.64
CA ASP A 134 -0.96 1.87 1.77
C ASP A 134 -1.68 2.81 0.79
N PRO A 135 -1.48 2.66 -0.53
CA PRO A 135 -2.14 3.52 -1.51
C PRO A 135 -3.65 3.27 -1.61
N VAL A 136 -4.13 2.06 -1.33
CA VAL A 136 -5.55 1.70 -1.44
C VAL A 136 -6.38 2.39 -0.36
N LEU A 137 -5.94 2.24 0.89
CA LEU A 137 -6.61 2.88 2.02
C LEU A 137 -6.40 4.40 2.04
N ALA A 138 -5.35 4.89 1.38
CA ALA A 138 -5.06 6.31 1.24
C ALA A 138 -5.82 6.99 0.09
N ALA A 139 -6.73 6.32 -0.60
CA ALA A 139 -7.43 6.84 -1.77
C ALA A 139 -8.11 8.22 -1.52
N GLU A 140 -8.57 8.50 -0.30
CA GLU A 140 -9.19 9.78 0.08
C GLU A 140 -8.18 10.96 0.18
N VAL A 141 -6.88 10.69 0.27
CA VAL A 141 -5.78 11.68 0.34
C VAL A 141 -4.89 11.68 -0.88
N GLN A 142 -5.14 10.81 -1.84
CA GLN A 142 -4.42 10.72 -3.09
C GLN A 142 -5.03 11.61 -4.17
N ILE A 143 -4.36 11.70 -5.30
CA ILE A 143 -4.89 12.36 -6.50
C ILE A 143 -6.19 11.64 -6.89
N ASN A 144 -7.32 12.32 -6.78
CA ASN A 144 -8.64 11.75 -7.07
C ASN A 144 -9.02 11.87 -8.54
N ASP A 145 -8.44 12.82 -9.26
CA ASP A 145 -8.78 13.09 -10.65
C ASP A 145 -7.51 13.30 -11.47
N ALA A 146 -7.21 12.31 -12.30
CA ALA A 146 -6.06 12.34 -13.18
C ALA A 146 -6.15 13.46 -14.25
N SER A 147 -7.34 14.05 -14.43
CA SER A 147 -7.60 15.16 -15.36
C SER A 147 -7.57 16.53 -14.67
N SER A 148 -7.51 16.60 -13.33
CA SER A 148 -7.51 17.88 -12.62
C SER A 148 -6.21 18.65 -12.82
N ASP A 149 -6.30 19.88 -13.35
CA ASP A 149 -5.17 20.81 -13.49
C ASP A 149 -4.66 21.38 -12.15
N LYS A 150 -5.23 20.97 -11.02
CA LYS A 150 -4.83 21.45 -9.70
C LYS A 150 -3.66 20.65 -9.16
N ASN A 151 -2.48 21.24 -9.19
CA ASN A 151 -1.29 20.71 -8.52
C ASN A 151 -1.44 20.76 -7.00
N ASN A 152 -2.02 19.72 -6.40
CA ASN A 152 -2.07 19.60 -4.95
C ASN A 152 -0.79 18.87 -4.46
N ALA A 153 0.13 19.64 -3.89
CA ALA A 153 1.40 19.12 -3.41
C ALA A 153 1.24 18.02 -2.34
N VAL A 154 0.16 18.06 -1.55
CA VAL A 154 -0.13 17.05 -0.51
C VAL A 154 -0.54 15.74 -1.17
N GLU A 155 -1.54 15.76 -2.05
CA GLU A 155 -2.03 14.58 -2.76
C GLU A 155 -0.92 13.92 -3.59
N PHE A 156 -0.17 14.72 -4.36
CA PHE A 156 0.98 14.22 -5.11
C PHE A 156 2.03 13.55 -4.21
N SER A 157 2.40 14.21 -3.11
CA SER A 157 3.46 13.69 -2.24
C SER A 157 3.06 12.37 -1.59
N LEU A 158 1.81 12.23 -1.15
CA LEU A 158 1.29 11.01 -0.55
C LEU A 158 1.14 9.88 -1.57
N THR A 159 0.67 10.19 -2.80
CA THR A 159 0.57 9.20 -3.88
C THR A 159 1.95 8.69 -4.29
N ALA A 160 2.91 9.60 -4.47
CA ALA A 160 4.27 9.24 -4.88
C ALA A 160 5.03 8.52 -3.75
N GLU A 161 4.84 8.92 -2.48
CA GLU A 161 5.40 8.21 -1.33
C GLU A 161 4.89 6.76 -1.31
N ALA A 162 3.57 6.55 -1.38
CA ALA A 162 2.97 5.22 -1.34
C ALA A 162 3.42 4.33 -2.49
N GLY A 163 3.57 4.89 -3.69
CA GLY A 163 4.03 4.12 -4.85
C GLY A 163 5.48 3.66 -4.80
N ILE A 164 6.36 4.38 -4.09
CA ILE A 164 7.79 4.05 -4.04
C ILE A 164 8.15 3.26 -2.78
N ASN A 165 7.57 3.59 -1.62
CA ASN A 165 7.99 3.04 -0.35
C ASN A 165 7.68 1.53 -0.23
N ASP A 166 6.65 1.03 -0.91
CA ASP A 166 6.34 -0.40 -0.96
C ASP A 166 7.51 -1.22 -1.55
N GLY A 167 8.05 -0.79 -2.69
CA GLY A 167 9.22 -1.45 -3.28
C GLY A 167 10.48 -1.31 -2.43
N LEU A 168 10.63 -0.19 -1.72
CA LEU A 168 11.81 0.10 -0.90
C LEU A 168 11.76 -0.49 0.51
N ALA A 169 10.67 -1.10 0.95
CA ALA A 169 10.61 -1.86 2.19
C ALA A 169 11.34 -3.22 2.09
N PHE A 170 11.33 -3.84 0.90
CA PHE A 170 11.88 -5.19 0.70
C PHE A 170 13.35 -5.36 1.10
N PRO A 171 14.28 -4.45 0.79
CA PRO A 171 15.64 -4.56 1.28
C PRO A 171 15.73 -4.80 2.79
N PHE A 172 14.89 -4.14 3.56
CA PHE A 172 14.87 -4.23 5.02
C PHE A 172 14.13 -5.47 5.53
N ILE A 173 13.11 -5.94 4.77
CA ILE A 173 12.49 -7.25 5.02
C ILE A 173 13.52 -8.36 4.82
N PHE A 174 14.28 -8.33 3.72
CA PHE A 174 15.39 -9.26 3.48
C PHE A 174 16.45 -9.17 4.59
N LEU A 175 16.77 -7.96 5.05
CA LEU A 175 17.71 -7.79 6.17
C LEU A 175 17.24 -8.55 7.41
N ALA A 176 15.96 -8.41 7.78
CA ALA A 176 15.39 -9.12 8.93
C ALA A 176 15.47 -10.64 8.77
N VAL A 177 15.12 -11.17 7.58
CA VAL A 177 15.19 -12.60 7.26
C VAL A 177 16.64 -13.11 7.33
N LEU A 178 17.59 -12.40 6.73
CA LEU A 178 19.01 -12.79 6.77
C LEU A 178 19.60 -12.81 8.19
N ILE A 179 19.18 -11.86 9.05
CA ILE A 179 19.59 -11.84 10.47
C ILE A 179 18.94 -13.03 11.22
N ALA A 180 17.64 -13.28 11.00
CA ALA A 180 16.95 -14.39 11.64
C ALA A 180 17.60 -15.74 11.29
N ASP A 181 18.02 -15.92 10.05
CA ASP A 181 18.69 -17.13 9.56
C ASP A 181 20.18 -17.19 9.92
N SER A 182 20.74 -16.15 10.55
CA SER A 182 22.19 -16.03 10.82
C SER A 182 23.06 -16.10 9.55
N LYS A 183 22.53 -15.59 8.43
CA LYS A 183 23.17 -15.58 7.09
C LYS A 183 23.53 -14.17 6.62
N LEU A 184 23.55 -13.18 7.52
CA LEU A 184 23.82 -11.79 7.12
C LEU A 184 25.28 -11.61 6.73
N GLU A 185 25.49 -11.28 5.46
CA GLU A 185 26.71 -10.65 4.93
C GLU A 185 26.35 -9.23 4.48
N LEU A 186 26.78 -8.23 5.22
CA LEU A 186 26.36 -6.84 5.03
C LEU A 186 26.67 -6.29 3.61
N SER A 187 27.84 -6.63 3.06
CA SER A 187 28.24 -6.25 1.68
C SER A 187 27.33 -6.90 0.63
N HIS A 188 27.05 -8.20 0.77
CA HIS A 188 26.14 -8.90 -0.14
C HIS A 188 24.71 -8.38 -0.04
N TRP A 189 24.20 -8.16 1.18
CA TRP A 189 22.89 -7.55 1.37
C TRP A 189 22.80 -6.18 0.70
N PHE A 190 23.80 -5.30 0.91
CA PHE A 190 23.76 -3.94 0.37
C PHE A 190 23.87 -3.92 -1.16
N LEU A 191 24.78 -4.71 -1.74
CA LEU A 191 24.99 -4.74 -3.19
C LEU A 191 23.84 -5.46 -3.91
N ASP A 192 23.46 -6.65 -3.44
CA ASP A 192 22.46 -7.49 -4.13
C ASP A 192 21.03 -7.09 -3.75
N LYS A 193 20.69 -7.12 -2.45
CA LYS A 193 19.28 -6.90 -2.03
C LYS A 193 18.87 -5.43 -2.03
N PHE A 194 19.81 -4.50 -1.81
CA PHE A 194 19.50 -3.08 -1.80
C PHE A 194 19.72 -2.44 -3.18
N LEU A 195 20.95 -2.43 -3.70
CA LEU A 195 21.25 -1.70 -4.94
C LEU A 195 20.79 -2.41 -6.21
N LEU A 196 21.21 -3.66 -6.40
CA LEU A 196 20.98 -4.37 -7.67
C LEU A 196 19.51 -4.64 -7.92
N LYS A 197 18.76 -5.13 -6.93
CA LYS A 197 17.32 -5.40 -7.08
C LYS A 197 16.50 -4.14 -7.32
N ILE A 198 16.83 -3.02 -6.68
CA ILE A 198 16.19 -1.72 -6.95
C ILE A 198 16.48 -1.29 -8.39
N PHE A 199 17.75 -1.36 -8.82
CA PHE A 199 18.15 -0.98 -10.17
C PHE A 199 17.45 -1.82 -11.24
N ILE A 200 17.42 -3.15 -11.09
CA ILE A 200 16.73 -4.06 -12.03
C ILE A 200 15.22 -3.75 -12.06
N GLY A 201 14.59 -3.58 -10.90
CA GLY A 201 13.16 -3.23 -10.81
C GLY A 201 12.86 -1.93 -11.59
N CYS A 202 13.62 -0.87 -11.34
CA CYS A 202 13.48 0.40 -12.07
C CYS A 202 13.70 0.25 -13.57
N LEU A 203 14.74 -0.48 -13.98
CA LEU A 203 15.09 -0.68 -15.38
C LEU A 203 13.99 -1.45 -16.14
N ILE A 204 13.53 -2.58 -15.57
CA ILE A 204 12.47 -3.40 -16.16
C ILE A 204 11.17 -2.61 -16.24
N GLY A 205 10.79 -1.91 -15.17
CA GLY A 205 9.59 -1.06 -15.16
C GLY A 205 9.66 0.01 -16.26
N TYR A 206 10.78 0.69 -16.40
CA TYR A 206 10.98 1.69 -17.45
C TYR A 206 10.93 1.10 -18.87
N ILE A 207 11.61 -0.03 -19.10
CA ILE A 207 11.63 -0.69 -20.43
C ILE A 207 10.21 -1.15 -20.81
N ILE A 208 9.52 -1.86 -19.91
CA ILE A 208 8.17 -2.38 -20.20
C ILE A 208 7.18 -1.23 -20.36
N GLY A 209 7.19 -0.25 -19.45
CA GLY A 209 6.28 0.89 -19.50
C GLY A 209 6.43 1.71 -20.77
N THR A 210 7.69 1.99 -21.19
CA THR A 210 7.97 2.70 -22.45
C THR A 210 7.59 1.88 -23.67
N SER A 211 7.89 0.58 -23.69
CA SER A 211 7.61 -0.31 -24.81
C SER A 211 6.11 -0.47 -25.02
N VAL A 212 5.36 -0.74 -23.93
CA VAL A 212 3.90 -0.87 -24.00
C VAL A 212 3.25 0.46 -24.31
N GLY A 213 3.72 1.57 -23.72
CA GLY A 213 3.26 2.91 -24.08
C GLY A 213 3.42 3.20 -25.57
N TYR A 214 4.54 2.78 -26.18
CA TYR A 214 4.75 2.87 -27.62
C TYR A 214 3.75 2.01 -28.41
N LEU A 215 3.47 0.79 -27.96
CA LEU A 215 2.49 -0.09 -28.61
C LEU A 215 1.08 0.50 -28.53
N ILE A 216 0.68 1.00 -27.38
CA ILE A 216 -0.64 1.66 -27.18
C ILE A 216 -0.81 2.84 -28.11
N GLU A 217 0.25 3.60 -28.40
CA GLU A 217 0.22 4.71 -29.34
C GLU A 217 0.13 4.26 -30.80
N ARG A 218 0.89 3.22 -31.18
CA ARG A 218 1.09 2.84 -32.60
C ARG A 218 0.02 1.90 -33.12
N LEU A 219 -0.40 0.91 -32.34
CA LEU A 219 -1.34 -0.12 -32.81
C LEU A 219 -2.69 0.44 -33.29
N PRO A 220 -3.35 1.40 -32.61
CA PRO A 220 -4.60 1.97 -33.10
C PRO A 220 -4.50 2.75 -34.39
N ARG A 221 -3.28 3.17 -34.78
CA ARG A 221 -3.03 3.83 -36.08
C ARG A 221 -3.07 2.84 -37.25
N ILE A 222 -3.01 1.54 -36.98
CA ILE A 222 -3.13 0.47 -37.97
C ILE A 222 -4.63 0.22 -38.21
N ARG A 223 -5.03 0.22 -39.48
CA ARG A 223 -6.44 0.06 -39.88
C ARG A 223 -7.02 -1.26 -39.31
N GLY A 224 -8.16 -1.15 -38.61
CA GLY A 224 -8.85 -2.31 -38.04
C GLY A 224 -8.44 -2.70 -36.61
N ILE A 225 -7.46 -2.03 -36.01
CA ILE A 225 -7.11 -2.23 -34.60
C ILE A 225 -7.79 -1.11 -33.77
N SER A 226 -8.62 -1.48 -32.82
CA SER A 226 -9.28 -0.55 -31.90
C SER A 226 -8.33 -0.08 -30.80
N ASN A 227 -8.67 1.03 -30.16
CA ASN A 227 -7.97 1.50 -28.97
C ASN A 227 -8.02 0.43 -27.86
N PRO A 228 -6.94 0.26 -27.09
CA PRO A 228 -6.92 -0.71 -26.01
C PRO A 228 -7.95 -0.36 -24.92
N HIS A 229 -8.52 -1.37 -24.33
CA HIS A 229 -9.40 -1.25 -23.17
C HIS A 229 -8.61 -1.19 -21.86
N GLY A 230 -9.26 -0.81 -20.76
CA GLY A 230 -8.64 -0.76 -19.43
C GLY A 230 -7.97 -2.05 -18.98
N PHE A 231 -8.40 -3.20 -19.54
CA PHE A 231 -7.80 -4.52 -19.27
C PHE A 231 -6.29 -4.59 -19.55
N VAL A 232 -5.78 -3.74 -20.45
CA VAL A 232 -4.35 -3.63 -20.75
C VAL A 232 -3.55 -3.23 -19.50
N SER A 233 -4.10 -2.38 -18.64
CA SER A 233 -3.42 -1.98 -17.40
C SER A 233 -3.16 -3.16 -16.47
N LEU A 234 -4.15 -4.05 -16.32
CA LEU A 234 -3.99 -5.28 -15.51
C LEU A 234 -2.95 -6.22 -16.13
N SER A 235 -2.98 -6.38 -17.46
CA SER A 235 -2.00 -7.21 -18.18
C SER A 235 -0.57 -6.68 -17.98
N ILE A 236 -0.38 -5.37 -18.07
CA ILE A 236 0.92 -4.72 -17.84
C ILE A 236 1.36 -4.92 -16.39
N THR A 237 0.44 -4.79 -15.44
CA THR A 237 0.73 -4.98 -14.02
C THR A 237 1.34 -6.35 -13.76
N PHE A 238 0.63 -7.41 -14.13
CA PHE A 238 1.12 -8.78 -13.89
C PHE A 238 2.37 -9.11 -14.71
N MET A 239 2.42 -8.69 -15.97
CA MET A 239 3.58 -8.93 -16.83
C MET A 239 4.84 -8.23 -16.28
N THR A 240 4.73 -6.97 -15.91
CA THR A 240 5.86 -6.19 -15.38
C THR A 240 6.35 -6.77 -14.05
N TYR A 241 5.41 -7.08 -13.15
CA TYR A 241 5.72 -7.71 -11.89
C TYR A 241 6.45 -9.04 -12.09
N GLY A 242 5.86 -9.95 -12.86
CA GLY A 242 6.42 -11.29 -13.08
C GLY A 242 7.80 -11.26 -13.75
N ILE A 243 7.99 -10.41 -14.78
CA ILE A 243 9.29 -10.29 -15.43
C ILE A 243 10.34 -9.70 -14.50
N ALA A 244 9.99 -8.69 -13.69
CA ALA A 244 10.93 -8.09 -12.76
C ALA A 244 11.37 -9.09 -11.68
N GLU A 245 10.44 -9.86 -11.10
CA GLU A 245 10.75 -10.88 -10.09
C GLU A 245 11.58 -12.04 -10.69
N LEU A 246 11.26 -12.51 -11.90
CA LEU A 246 12.05 -13.53 -12.60
C LEU A 246 13.48 -13.09 -12.90
N LEU A 247 13.70 -11.81 -13.11
CA LEU A 247 15.01 -11.20 -13.29
C LEU A 247 15.66 -10.73 -11.98
N HIS A 248 15.12 -11.18 -10.85
CA HIS A 248 15.60 -10.84 -9.51
C HIS A 248 15.57 -9.33 -9.19
N GLY A 249 14.68 -8.55 -9.81
CA GLY A 249 14.38 -7.17 -9.43
C GLY A 249 13.24 -7.08 -8.39
N TYR A 250 12.93 -5.86 -7.95
CA TYR A 250 11.73 -5.62 -7.14
C TYR A 250 10.52 -5.32 -8.02
N GLY A 251 9.60 -6.28 -8.14
CA GLY A 251 8.40 -6.21 -8.98
C GLY A 251 7.47 -5.06 -8.62
N PHE A 252 7.30 -4.74 -7.34
CA PHE A 252 6.49 -3.61 -6.89
C PHE A 252 7.00 -2.27 -7.44
N LEU A 253 8.31 -2.04 -7.33
CA LEU A 253 8.93 -0.84 -7.86
C LEU A 253 8.83 -0.81 -9.39
N ALA A 254 9.00 -1.97 -10.06
CA ALA A 254 8.88 -2.08 -11.50
C ALA A 254 7.48 -1.69 -12.00
N VAL A 255 6.42 -2.17 -11.34
CA VAL A 255 5.03 -1.85 -11.70
C VAL A 255 4.76 -0.35 -11.58
N PHE A 256 5.17 0.27 -10.47
CA PHE A 256 5.00 1.71 -10.29
C PHE A 256 5.75 2.53 -11.34
N ILE A 257 7.01 2.18 -11.64
CA ILE A 257 7.82 2.86 -12.68
C ILE A 257 7.22 2.64 -14.07
N ALA A 258 6.68 1.45 -14.37
CA ALA A 258 6.01 1.19 -15.65
C ALA A 258 4.76 2.07 -15.81
N ALA A 259 3.94 2.18 -14.76
CA ALA A 259 2.78 3.05 -14.74
C ALA A 259 3.14 4.53 -14.97
N LEU A 260 4.17 5.02 -14.28
CA LEU A 260 4.72 6.37 -14.50
C LEU A 260 5.19 6.55 -15.93
N SER A 261 5.93 5.59 -16.48
CA SER A 261 6.48 5.67 -17.84
C SER A 261 5.38 5.78 -18.89
N ILE A 262 4.27 5.05 -18.73
CA ILE A 262 3.09 5.16 -19.60
C ILE A 262 2.42 6.53 -19.41
N ARG A 263 2.24 6.96 -18.16
CA ARG A 263 1.55 8.21 -17.84
C ARG A 263 2.28 9.45 -18.37
N TYR A 264 3.62 9.45 -18.31
CA TYR A 264 4.45 10.54 -18.80
C TYR A 264 4.61 10.56 -20.32
N ARG A 265 4.16 9.54 -21.05
CA ARG A 265 4.24 9.52 -22.51
C ARG A 265 3.17 10.42 -23.13
N GLU A 266 3.58 11.46 -23.89
CA GLU A 266 2.65 12.48 -24.45
C GLU A 266 1.75 11.91 -25.53
N GLU A 267 2.31 11.02 -26.32
CA GLU A 267 1.67 10.48 -27.51
C GLU A 267 0.49 9.53 -27.19
N VAL A 268 0.40 9.03 -25.96
CA VAL A 268 -0.78 8.25 -25.52
C VAL A 268 -1.92 9.20 -25.20
N GLU A 269 -3.06 9.03 -25.88
CA GLU A 269 -4.25 9.86 -25.64
C GLU A 269 -4.68 9.85 -24.17
N GLY A 270 -5.11 11.01 -23.67
CA GLY A 270 -5.61 11.16 -22.30
C GLY A 270 -6.78 10.21 -22.00
N SER A 271 -7.70 10.05 -22.95
CA SER A 271 -8.84 9.14 -22.83
C SER A 271 -8.46 7.67 -22.62
N ILE A 272 -7.34 7.21 -23.18
CA ILE A 272 -6.83 5.85 -22.95
C ILE A 272 -6.25 5.73 -21.55
N LYS A 273 -5.46 6.71 -21.13
CA LYS A 273 -4.88 6.75 -19.77
C LYS A 273 -5.95 6.77 -18.69
N GLU A 274 -7.03 7.55 -18.91
CA GLU A 274 -8.19 7.59 -18.02
C GLU A 274 -8.89 6.24 -17.94
N LYS A 275 -9.19 5.60 -19.07
CA LYS A 275 -9.79 4.25 -19.08
C LYS A 275 -8.93 3.20 -18.40
N MET A 276 -7.61 3.27 -18.56
CA MET A 276 -6.68 2.38 -17.86
C MET A 276 -6.70 2.62 -16.35
N HIS A 277 -6.72 3.88 -15.95
CA HIS A 277 -6.80 4.27 -14.55
C HIS A 277 -8.13 3.84 -13.92
N ASP A 278 -9.28 4.18 -14.56
CA ASP A 278 -10.61 3.86 -14.06
C ASP A 278 -10.79 2.36 -13.86
N PHE A 279 -10.31 1.54 -14.81
CA PHE A 279 -10.36 0.09 -14.67
C PHE A 279 -9.55 -0.44 -13.49
N VAL A 280 -8.34 0.08 -13.29
CA VAL A 280 -7.49 -0.30 -12.15
C VAL A 280 -8.15 0.12 -10.84
N GLU A 281 -8.72 1.32 -10.79
CA GLU A 281 -9.41 1.83 -9.60
C GLU A 281 -10.65 0.98 -9.25
N GLU A 282 -11.42 0.52 -10.24
CA GLU A 282 -12.55 -0.39 -10.00
C GLU A 282 -12.08 -1.75 -9.46
N MET A 283 -11.00 -2.31 -10.03
CA MET A 283 -10.39 -3.55 -9.54
C MET A 283 -9.82 -3.39 -8.12
N GLU A 284 -9.15 -2.27 -7.86
CA GLU A 284 -8.65 -1.93 -6.54
C GLU A 284 -9.77 -1.86 -5.49
N LYS A 285 -10.87 -1.18 -5.80
CA LYS A 285 -12.05 -1.09 -4.93
C LYS A 285 -12.66 -2.47 -4.65
N LEU A 286 -12.79 -3.30 -5.68
CA LEU A 286 -13.32 -4.67 -5.53
C LEU A 286 -12.47 -5.50 -4.57
N LEU A 287 -11.17 -5.50 -4.77
CA LEU A 287 -10.23 -6.26 -3.96
C LEU A 287 -10.14 -5.73 -2.53
N LEU A 288 -10.17 -4.41 -2.37
CA LEU A 288 -10.21 -3.74 -1.07
C LEU A 288 -11.41 -4.16 -0.23
N VAL A 289 -12.60 -4.22 -0.84
CA VAL A 289 -13.82 -4.67 -0.14
C VAL A 289 -13.61 -6.06 0.45
N ILE A 290 -13.13 -6.99 -0.37
CA ILE A 290 -12.88 -8.38 0.05
C ILE A 290 -11.90 -8.39 1.23
N TRP A 291 -10.79 -7.68 1.09
CA TRP A 291 -9.74 -7.67 2.09
C TRP A 291 -10.19 -7.04 3.42
N ILE A 292 -10.86 -5.88 3.38
CA ILE A 292 -11.30 -5.20 4.61
C ILE A 292 -12.39 -6.00 5.34
N LEU A 293 -13.31 -6.64 4.62
CA LEU A 293 -14.31 -7.51 5.24
C LEU A 293 -13.66 -8.67 5.98
N ILE A 294 -12.69 -9.34 5.33
CA ILE A 294 -11.92 -10.45 5.92
C ILE A 294 -11.12 -9.93 7.12
N PHE A 295 -10.45 -8.79 6.99
CA PHE A 295 -9.69 -8.20 8.07
C PHE A 295 -10.59 -7.82 9.27
N GLY A 296 -11.76 -7.21 9.02
CA GLY A 296 -12.74 -6.87 10.07
C GLY A 296 -13.20 -8.08 10.88
N GLY A 297 -13.47 -9.21 10.21
CA GLY A 297 -13.79 -10.45 10.90
C GLY A 297 -12.61 -11.06 11.67
N SER A 298 -11.40 -10.99 11.10
CA SER A 298 -10.17 -11.49 11.75
C SER A 298 -9.88 -10.80 13.08
N LEU A 299 -10.28 -9.53 13.23
CA LEU A 299 -10.12 -8.80 14.50
C LEU A 299 -10.86 -9.48 15.64
N LEU A 300 -12.02 -10.07 15.36
CA LEU A 300 -12.82 -10.83 16.35
C LEU A 300 -12.37 -12.29 16.47
N ASN A 301 -11.62 -12.81 15.52
CA ASN A 301 -11.09 -14.18 15.54
C ASN A 301 -9.82 -14.34 16.41
N GLY A 302 -9.54 -13.40 17.30
CA GLY A 302 -8.50 -13.50 18.32
C GLY A 302 -7.14 -12.91 17.94
N ILE A 303 -6.97 -12.35 16.76
CA ILE A 303 -5.67 -11.77 16.34
C ILE A 303 -5.18 -10.67 17.30
N LEU A 304 -6.09 -9.90 17.91
CA LEU A 304 -5.75 -8.82 18.83
C LEU A 304 -5.37 -9.32 20.24
N ASN A 305 -5.79 -10.53 20.62
CA ASN A 305 -5.62 -11.02 21.99
C ASN A 305 -4.15 -11.27 22.36
N ILE A 306 -3.27 -11.53 21.38
CA ILE A 306 -1.87 -11.91 21.61
C ILE A 306 -1.05 -10.72 22.10
N ALA A 307 -1.08 -9.59 21.39
CA ALA A 307 -0.38 -8.38 21.80
C ALA A 307 -1.15 -7.60 22.88
N SER A 308 -2.46 -7.89 23.02
CA SER A 308 -3.33 -7.31 24.05
C SER A 308 -3.24 -5.78 24.12
N TRP A 309 -3.25 -5.19 25.34
CA TRP A 309 -3.15 -3.74 25.54
C TRP A 309 -1.80 -3.15 25.05
N LYS A 310 -0.70 -3.96 25.06
CA LYS A 310 0.61 -3.50 24.54
C LYS A 310 0.54 -3.21 23.04
N GLY A 311 -0.15 -4.06 22.27
CA GLY A 311 -0.37 -3.82 20.85
C GLY A 311 -1.16 -2.54 20.58
N ALA A 312 -2.22 -2.28 21.37
CA ALA A 312 -2.99 -1.06 21.25
C ALA A 312 -2.18 0.20 21.58
N VAL A 313 -1.37 0.17 22.64
CA VAL A 313 -0.47 1.28 23.02
C VAL A 313 0.59 1.50 21.94
N PHE A 314 1.21 0.43 21.45
CA PHE A 314 2.16 0.50 20.34
C PHE A 314 1.54 1.18 19.11
N ALA A 315 0.35 0.74 18.70
CA ALA A 315 -0.37 1.30 17.56
C ALA A 315 -0.70 2.78 17.77
N GLY A 316 -1.15 3.16 18.95
CA GLY A 316 -1.40 4.55 19.32
C GLY A 316 -0.15 5.42 19.21
N ILE A 317 0.99 4.97 19.77
CA ILE A 317 2.26 5.68 19.67
C ILE A 317 2.72 5.75 18.21
N PHE A 318 2.59 4.68 17.44
CA PHE A 318 2.98 4.65 16.04
C PHE A 318 2.20 5.66 15.19
N VAL A 319 0.86 5.62 15.26
CA VAL A 319 -0.02 6.45 14.39
C VAL A 319 -0.01 7.91 14.83
N LEU A 320 -0.03 8.18 16.14
CA LEU A 320 -0.20 9.54 16.67
C LEU A 320 1.11 10.27 16.97
N VAL A 321 2.23 9.55 17.11
CA VAL A 321 3.51 10.16 17.50
C VAL A 321 4.60 9.86 16.48
N ILE A 322 4.96 8.58 16.28
CA ILE A 322 6.14 8.21 15.48
C ILE A 322 6.00 8.74 14.05
N ARG A 323 4.92 8.39 13.35
CA ARG A 323 4.73 8.79 11.96
C ARG A 323 4.61 10.32 11.80
N PRO A 324 3.78 11.05 12.58
CA PRO A 324 3.71 12.50 12.50
C PRO A 324 5.04 13.19 12.79
N VAL A 325 5.77 12.77 13.82
CA VAL A 325 7.06 13.38 14.18
C VAL A 325 8.11 13.11 13.10
N ALA A 326 8.26 11.85 12.66
CA ALA A 326 9.20 11.50 11.60
C ALA A 326 8.88 12.24 10.28
N GLY A 327 7.60 12.33 9.93
CA GLY A 327 7.13 13.08 8.75
C GLY A 327 7.45 14.56 8.84
N TYR A 328 7.14 15.18 9.98
CA TYR A 328 7.42 16.61 10.21
C TYR A 328 8.92 16.90 10.17
N LEU A 329 9.75 16.05 10.78
CA LEU A 329 11.22 16.17 10.71
C LEU A 329 11.73 16.01 9.27
N GLY A 330 11.21 15.03 8.53
CA GLY A 330 11.53 14.87 7.11
C GLY A 330 11.17 16.09 6.26
N LEU A 331 10.11 16.80 6.61
CA LEU A 331 9.62 17.98 5.90
C LEU A 331 10.10 19.32 6.47
N TRP A 332 10.92 19.34 7.52
CA TRP A 332 11.33 20.54 8.24
C TRP A 332 11.80 21.69 7.33
N LYS A 333 12.70 21.39 6.38
CA LYS A 333 13.28 22.38 5.44
C LYS A 333 12.57 22.40 4.08
N SER A 334 11.32 21.95 3.98
CA SER A 334 10.54 22.01 2.74
C SER A 334 9.82 23.36 2.60
N ASN A 335 9.46 23.72 1.37
CA ASN A 335 8.73 24.95 1.06
C ASN A 335 7.20 24.82 1.29
N LEU A 336 6.74 23.72 1.89
CA LEU A 336 5.34 23.53 2.24
C LEU A 336 4.92 24.43 3.40
N ASN A 337 3.66 24.86 3.41
CA ASN A 337 3.09 25.55 4.55
C ASN A 337 2.88 24.61 5.76
N GLY A 338 2.58 25.17 6.96
CA GLY A 338 2.43 24.38 8.18
C GLY A 338 1.32 23.33 8.11
N ILE A 339 0.20 23.64 7.46
CA ILE A 339 -0.95 22.75 7.32
C ILE A 339 -0.61 21.60 6.37
N GLN A 340 0.05 21.87 5.25
CA GLN A 340 0.50 20.85 4.31
C GLN A 340 1.52 19.89 4.95
N LYS A 341 2.51 20.44 5.72
CA LYS A 341 3.48 19.61 6.46
C LYS A 341 2.77 18.69 7.45
N LEU A 342 1.81 19.22 8.20
CA LEU A 342 1.04 18.44 9.17
C LEU A 342 0.22 17.35 8.47
N ALA A 343 -0.49 17.69 7.38
CA ALA A 343 -1.28 16.76 6.61
C ALA A 343 -0.43 15.60 6.07
N ILE A 344 0.68 15.88 5.39
CA ILE A 344 1.56 14.85 4.83
C ILE A 344 2.17 13.99 5.94
N SER A 345 2.60 14.61 7.05
CA SER A 345 3.21 13.89 8.17
C SER A 345 2.22 12.94 8.85
N PHE A 346 0.96 13.37 8.99
CA PHE A 346 -0.09 12.59 9.66
C PHE A 346 -0.69 11.52 8.73
N CYS A 347 -0.99 11.83 7.46
CA CYS A 347 -1.72 10.94 6.55
C CYS A 347 -0.89 9.75 6.04
N GLY A 348 -0.07 9.13 6.88
CA GLY A 348 0.67 7.92 6.56
C GLY A 348 -0.13 6.65 6.87
N ILE A 349 -1.15 6.36 6.07
CA ILE A 349 -2.10 5.25 6.30
C ILE A 349 -1.40 3.90 6.10
N ARG A 350 -1.67 2.92 6.98
CA ARG A 350 -1.15 1.54 6.92
C ARG A 350 -2.26 0.55 6.61
N GLY A 351 -1.94 -0.48 5.83
CA GLY A 351 -2.95 -1.44 5.39
C GLY A 351 -2.38 -2.78 4.94
N ILE A 352 -2.87 -3.25 3.80
CA ILE A 352 -2.66 -4.62 3.32
C ILE A 352 -1.20 -4.94 3.03
N GLY A 353 -0.40 -3.97 2.57
CA GLY A 353 1.03 -4.16 2.31
C GLY A 353 1.77 -4.68 3.54
N SER A 354 1.43 -4.18 4.74
CA SER A 354 2.06 -4.68 5.98
C SER A 354 1.81 -6.18 6.20
N ILE A 355 0.59 -6.67 5.95
CA ILE A 355 0.24 -8.09 6.06
C ILE A 355 0.99 -8.91 5.01
N PHE A 356 1.07 -8.41 3.77
CA PHE A 356 1.81 -9.05 2.70
C PHE A 356 3.29 -9.24 3.07
N TYR A 357 3.98 -8.19 3.53
CA TYR A 357 5.40 -8.27 3.90
C TYR A 357 5.66 -9.26 5.03
N LEU A 358 4.80 -9.28 6.03
CA LEU A 358 4.90 -10.22 7.14
C LEU A 358 4.68 -11.66 6.67
N SER A 359 3.64 -11.91 5.88
CA SER A 359 3.33 -13.22 5.31
C SER A 359 4.49 -13.73 4.45
N TRP A 360 5.04 -12.86 3.60
CA TRP A 360 6.19 -13.18 2.76
C TRP A 360 7.42 -13.55 3.61
N ALA A 361 7.75 -12.74 4.61
CA ALA A 361 8.92 -12.98 5.47
C ALA A 361 8.81 -14.30 6.24
N PHE A 362 7.63 -14.63 6.76
CA PHE A 362 7.40 -15.87 7.48
C PHE A 362 7.42 -17.12 6.61
N LEU A 363 7.15 -16.99 5.30
CA LEU A 363 7.39 -18.07 4.35
C LEU A 363 8.86 -18.24 3.97
N GLN A 364 9.68 -17.19 4.10
CA GLN A 364 11.12 -17.26 3.82
C GLN A 364 11.92 -17.84 4.99
N SER A 365 11.43 -17.69 6.22
CA SER A 365 12.16 -18.16 7.42
C SER A 365 11.21 -18.53 8.56
N ASP A 366 11.39 -19.75 9.07
CA ASP A 366 10.68 -20.23 10.28
C ASP A 366 11.32 -19.76 11.59
N ARG A 367 12.39 -18.95 11.52
CA ARG A 367 13.17 -18.52 12.69
C ARG A 367 12.53 -17.38 13.48
N PHE A 368 11.45 -16.78 12.99
CA PHE A 368 10.72 -15.76 13.73
C PHE A 368 9.82 -16.37 14.81
N VAL A 369 10.35 -16.46 16.04
CA VAL A 369 9.63 -17.03 17.20
C VAL A 369 8.41 -16.18 17.55
N GLU A 370 8.52 -14.86 17.40
CA GLU A 370 7.49 -13.87 17.77
C GLU A 370 6.47 -13.59 16.67
N LYS A 371 6.36 -14.42 15.62
CA LYS A 371 5.49 -14.17 14.46
C LYS A 371 4.06 -13.78 14.83
N ASN A 372 3.47 -14.45 15.83
CA ASN A 372 2.10 -14.16 16.26
C ASN A 372 1.96 -12.77 16.91
N ILE A 373 2.97 -12.35 17.69
CA ILE A 373 2.99 -11.00 18.29
C ILE A 373 3.16 -9.96 17.19
N ILE A 374 4.04 -10.20 16.22
CA ILE A 374 4.28 -9.31 15.08
C ILE A 374 2.97 -9.08 14.30
N TYR A 375 2.24 -10.17 13.96
CA TYR A 375 0.95 -10.07 13.28
C TYR A 375 -0.09 -9.30 14.10
N SER A 376 -0.19 -9.61 15.39
CA SER A 376 -1.13 -8.94 16.29
C SER A 376 -0.86 -7.43 16.37
N VAL A 377 0.40 -7.04 16.53
CA VAL A 377 0.80 -5.62 16.56
C VAL A 377 0.50 -4.93 15.23
N ALA A 378 0.81 -5.57 14.11
CA ALA A 378 0.49 -5.04 12.79
C ALA A 378 -1.02 -4.87 12.62
N ALA A 379 -1.84 -5.83 13.07
CA ALA A 379 -3.30 -5.73 13.04
C ALA A 379 -3.81 -4.55 13.88
N PHE A 380 -3.26 -4.29 15.07
CA PHE A 380 -3.58 -3.10 15.85
C PHE A 380 -3.21 -1.81 15.11
N VAL A 381 -2.04 -1.75 14.48
CA VAL A 381 -1.61 -0.57 13.73
C VAL A 381 -2.52 -0.31 12.54
N ILE A 382 -2.89 -1.34 11.78
CA ILE A 382 -3.82 -1.23 10.65
C ILE A 382 -5.21 -0.79 11.13
N LEU A 383 -5.74 -1.40 12.19
CA LEU A 383 -7.01 -1.01 12.79
C LEU A 383 -7.02 0.46 13.21
N PHE A 384 -6.01 0.89 13.97
CA PHE A 384 -5.88 2.28 14.42
C PHE A 384 -5.71 3.23 13.23
N SER A 385 -4.94 2.82 12.22
CA SER A 385 -4.77 3.59 10.98
C SER A 385 -6.10 3.78 10.26
N ILE A 386 -6.87 2.71 10.03
CA ILE A 386 -8.19 2.80 9.37
C ILE A 386 -9.14 3.71 10.18
N VAL A 387 -9.23 3.51 11.49
CA VAL A 387 -10.19 4.27 12.33
C VAL A 387 -9.76 5.73 12.47
N ILE A 388 -8.52 5.99 12.87
CA ILE A 388 -8.07 7.37 13.14
C ILE A 388 -8.04 8.18 11.86
N HIS A 389 -7.41 7.67 10.79
CA HIS A 389 -7.35 8.39 9.53
C HIS A 389 -8.74 8.50 8.88
N GLY A 390 -9.53 7.42 8.90
CA GLY A 390 -10.87 7.43 8.30
C GLY A 390 -11.85 8.41 8.96
N LEU A 391 -11.61 8.80 10.22
CA LEU A 391 -12.38 9.85 10.90
C LEU A 391 -11.79 11.25 10.69
N THR A 392 -10.49 11.38 10.50
CA THR A 392 -9.81 12.68 10.54
C THR A 392 -9.43 13.21 9.15
N VAL A 393 -9.08 12.33 8.22
CA VAL A 393 -8.62 12.70 6.88
C VAL A 393 -9.60 13.57 6.09
N PRO A 394 -10.92 13.27 6.04
CA PRO A 394 -11.85 14.11 5.31
C PRO A 394 -11.85 15.58 5.80
N TRP A 395 -11.65 15.76 7.09
CA TRP A 395 -11.57 17.10 7.69
C TRP A 395 -10.21 17.79 7.43
N ILE A 396 -9.10 17.04 7.46
CA ILE A 396 -7.76 17.57 7.17
C ILE A 396 -7.71 18.04 5.72
N MET A 397 -8.17 17.22 4.75
CA MET A 397 -8.13 17.56 3.34
C MET A 397 -9.04 18.74 2.99
N GLN A 398 -10.18 18.91 3.67
CA GLN A 398 -11.01 20.11 3.53
C GLN A 398 -10.27 21.40 3.94
N ARG A 399 -9.35 21.34 4.89
CA ARG A 399 -8.52 22.49 5.28
C ARG A 399 -7.40 22.74 4.30
N VAL A 400 -6.71 21.69 3.86
CA VAL A 400 -5.65 21.78 2.84
C VAL A 400 -6.15 22.41 1.55
N ASN A 401 -7.37 22.08 1.13
CA ASN A 401 -7.98 22.60 -0.13
C ASN A 401 -8.56 24.01 -0.01
N LYS A 402 -8.61 24.59 1.19
CA LYS A 402 -9.08 25.99 1.40
C LYS A 402 -7.94 26.99 1.42
N ASP A 403 -6.71 26.57 1.71
CA ASP A 403 -5.49 27.36 1.71
C ASP A 403 -4.75 27.26 0.36
#